data_32e9cdf8089d4d360ab7a8bd7d7750b0
#
_entry.id   32e9cdf8089d4d360ab7a8bd7d7750b0
#
_cell.length_a   1.000
_cell.length_b   1.000
_cell.length_c   1.000
_cell.angle_alpha   90.00
_cell.angle_beta   90.00
_cell.angle_gamma   90.00
#
_symmetry.space_group_name_H-M   'P 1'
#
loop_
_entity.id
_entity.type
_entity.pdbx_description
1 polymer ?
#
loop_
_entity_poly.entity_id
_entity_poly.type
_entity_poly.pdbx_seq_one_letter_code
_entity_poly.pdbx_strand_id
1 'polypeptide(L)'
;APDKLFLLVGEEEIKLHLKRQTGISLFFWLFVQTLFLLLFAPLFLAMGYGLPVFLIYVPLFGVGKYLLFRQKASKFFTETGLDWDFVISQESKRKQVLLRFFALFTQVKGISNSVKRRAYLDFILKAVQKVPGKIWQNLYLRSYLRNGDLFALSLRLLLLSLLAQVFIEQAWIATAVVVLFNYLLLFQLLALYHAFDYQYLTQLFPLDKGQKEKGLQAVVRGLTSFVLLVELVVGLVTFQEKLALLALLGAGLVLLVLYL
;
A
#
# COMPACT_ATOMS: atom_id res chain seq x y z
N ALA A 1 26.20 14.91 7.41
CA ALA A 1 26.10 15.11 5.98
C ALA A 1 27.18 16.13 5.58
N PRO A 2 27.92 15.91 4.46
CA PRO A 2 28.96 16.81 4.01
C PRO A 2 28.45 18.24 3.80
N ASP A 3 27.22 18.41 3.38
CA ASP A 3 26.57 19.70 3.15
C ASP A 3 26.48 20.58 4.40
N LYS A 4 26.42 20.00 5.62
CA LYS A 4 26.37 20.74 6.87
C LYS A 4 27.63 21.60 7.05
N LEU A 5 28.83 21.09 6.71
CA LEU A 5 30.09 21.78 6.86
C LEU A 5 30.26 22.95 5.89
N PHE A 6 29.76 22.80 4.65
CA PHE A 6 29.85 23.84 3.63
C PHE A 6 28.83 24.96 3.84
N LEU A 7 27.63 24.62 4.34
CA LEU A 7 26.53 25.57 4.49
C LEU A 7 26.60 26.39 5.81
N LEU A 8 27.34 25.93 6.81
CA LEU A 8 27.52 26.65 8.07
C LEU A 8 28.10 28.06 7.88
N VAL A 9 28.94 28.26 6.85
CA VAL A 9 29.61 29.56 6.55
C VAL A 9 28.59 30.60 6.06
N GLY A 10 27.48 30.18 5.41
CA GLY A 10 26.43 31.05 4.85
C GLY A 10 25.09 30.99 5.60
N GLU A 11 25.09 30.78 6.90
CA GLU A 11 23.87 30.52 7.67
C GLU A 11 22.83 31.64 7.58
N GLU A 12 23.23 32.89 7.51
CA GLU A 12 22.31 34.03 7.39
C GLU A 12 21.60 34.07 6.01
N GLU A 13 22.33 33.79 4.95
CA GLU A 13 21.76 33.72 3.61
C GLU A 13 20.77 32.56 3.51
N ILE A 14 21.11 31.45 4.14
CA ILE A 14 20.22 30.27 4.18
C ILE A 14 18.95 30.57 4.97
N LYS A 15 19.01 31.28 6.08
CA LYS A 15 17.82 31.72 6.83
C LYS A 15 16.89 32.57 5.96
N LEU A 16 17.46 33.50 5.22
CA LEU A 16 16.70 34.39 4.32
C LEU A 16 16.06 33.59 3.17
N HIS A 17 16.83 32.68 2.59
CA HIS A 17 16.35 31.76 1.56
C HIS A 17 15.22 30.86 2.05
N LEU A 18 15.35 30.26 3.23
CA LEU A 18 14.31 29.45 3.85
C LEU A 18 13.02 30.22 4.13
N LYS A 19 13.12 31.45 4.64
CA LYS A 19 11.94 32.31 4.84
C LYS A 19 11.24 32.63 3.52
N ARG A 20 12.00 32.92 2.47
CA ARG A 20 11.45 33.18 1.13
C ARG A 20 10.79 31.94 0.54
N GLN A 21 11.44 30.78 0.65
CA GLN A 21 10.90 29.51 0.13
C GLN A 21 9.67 29.04 0.91
N THR A 22 9.60 29.27 2.21
CA THR A 22 8.39 29.00 2.99
C THR A 22 7.21 29.87 2.55
N GLY A 23 7.46 31.14 2.23
CA GLY A 23 6.43 32.02 1.67
C GLY A 23 5.91 31.55 0.32
N ILE A 24 6.82 31.24 -0.62
CA ILE A 24 6.46 30.71 -1.95
C ILE A 24 5.71 29.38 -1.84
N SER A 25 6.19 28.48 -0.99
CA SER A 25 5.53 27.20 -0.76
C SER A 25 4.13 27.35 -0.16
N LEU A 26 3.95 28.29 0.75
CA LEU A 26 2.65 28.60 1.33
C LEU A 26 1.69 29.13 0.28
N PHE A 27 2.13 30.06 -0.58
CA PHE A 27 1.33 30.61 -1.67
C PHE A 27 0.89 29.50 -2.65
N PHE A 28 1.84 28.66 -3.08
CA PHE A 28 1.55 27.54 -3.96
C PHE A 28 0.51 26.57 -3.36
N TRP A 29 0.69 26.21 -2.08
CA TRP A 29 -0.25 25.33 -1.40
C TRP A 29 -1.62 25.96 -1.15
N LEU A 30 -1.70 27.27 -0.91
CA LEU A 30 -2.97 27.99 -0.84
C LEU A 30 -3.70 27.98 -2.20
N PHE A 31 -2.95 28.16 -3.29
CA PHE A 31 -3.50 28.07 -4.63
C PHE A 31 -4.07 26.68 -4.92
N VAL A 32 -3.29 25.62 -4.66
CA VAL A 32 -3.75 24.24 -4.85
C VAL A 32 -4.97 23.95 -3.98
N GLN A 33 -4.99 24.43 -2.74
CA GLN A 33 -6.13 24.25 -1.84
C GLN A 33 -7.40 24.96 -2.31
N THR A 34 -7.28 26.20 -2.80
CA THR A 34 -8.43 26.92 -3.37
C THR A 34 -8.98 26.22 -4.60
N LEU A 35 -8.11 25.70 -5.45
CA LEU A 35 -8.51 24.95 -6.63
C LEU A 35 -9.25 23.65 -6.23
N PHE A 36 -8.78 22.97 -5.20
CA PHE A 36 -9.43 21.77 -4.66
C PHE A 36 -10.79 22.09 -4.05
N LEU A 37 -10.91 23.15 -3.25
CA LEU A 37 -12.17 23.60 -2.69
C LEU A 37 -13.17 24.03 -3.78
N LEU A 38 -12.69 24.62 -4.85
CA LEU A 38 -13.52 25.02 -5.98
C LEU A 38 -14.09 23.80 -6.73
N LEU A 39 -13.33 22.71 -6.81
CA LEU A 39 -13.82 21.44 -7.34
C LEU A 39 -14.98 20.85 -6.51
N PHE A 40 -14.99 21.09 -5.20
CA PHE A 40 -16.04 20.65 -4.29
C PHE A 40 -17.19 21.66 -4.12
N ALA A 41 -17.09 22.86 -4.74
CA ALA A 41 -18.12 23.88 -4.67
C ALA A 41 -19.53 23.38 -5.07
N PRO A 42 -19.70 22.58 -6.16
CA PRO A 42 -21.01 22.05 -6.54
C PRO A 42 -21.64 21.18 -5.43
N LEU A 43 -20.82 20.42 -4.69
CA LEU A 43 -21.28 19.59 -3.57
C LEU A 43 -21.81 20.44 -2.41
N PHE A 44 -21.13 21.54 -2.09
CA PHE A 44 -21.57 22.49 -1.07
C PHE A 44 -22.92 23.14 -1.46
N LEU A 45 -23.10 23.49 -2.72
CA LEU A 45 -24.35 24.03 -3.21
C LEU A 45 -25.48 22.98 -3.19
N ALA A 46 -25.19 21.72 -3.55
CA ALA A 46 -26.15 20.63 -3.50
C ALA A 46 -26.61 20.30 -2.06
N MET A 47 -25.75 20.52 -1.07
CA MET A 47 -26.08 20.35 0.36
C MET A 47 -26.89 21.52 0.94
N GLY A 48 -27.25 22.51 0.12
CA GLY A 48 -28.05 23.68 0.54
C GLY A 48 -27.24 24.79 1.22
N TYR A 49 -25.90 24.67 1.27
CA TYR A 49 -25.05 25.75 1.76
C TYR A 49 -24.88 26.81 0.66
N GLY A 50 -25.27 28.04 0.94
CA GLY A 50 -25.13 29.13 -0.03
C GLY A 50 -23.68 29.52 -0.32
N LEU A 51 -23.45 30.18 -1.45
CA LEU A 51 -22.17 30.77 -1.85
C LEU A 51 -21.44 31.55 -0.71
N PRO A 52 -22.12 32.31 0.19
CA PRO A 52 -21.43 33.01 1.26
C PRO A 52 -20.68 32.09 2.23
N VAL A 53 -21.22 30.91 2.52
CA VAL A 53 -20.57 29.94 3.43
C VAL A 53 -19.28 29.42 2.80
N PHE A 54 -19.30 29.14 1.50
CA PHE A 54 -18.11 28.71 0.77
C PHE A 54 -17.03 29.80 0.78
N LEU A 55 -17.40 31.07 0.57
CA LEU A 55 -16.48 32.21 0.60
C LEU A 55 -15.83 32.43 1.97
N ILE A 56 -16.50 32.06 3.07
CA ILE A 56 -15.93 32.11 4.42
C ILE A 56 -14.98 30.93 4.66
N TYR A 57 -15.30 29.75 4.13
CA TYR A 57 -14.49 28.55 4.31
C TYR A 57 -13.08 28.68 3.71
N VAL A 58 -12.96 29.30 2.54
CA VAL A 58 -11.68 29.48 1.83
C VAL A 58 -10.64 30.23 2.68
N PRO A 59 -10.93 31.45 3.20
CA PRO A 59 -9.98 32.16 4.04
C PRO A 59 -9.77 31.51 5.40
N LEU A 60 -10.79 30.87 5.99
CA LEU A 60 -10.66 30.16 7.26
C LEU A 60 -9.63 29.04 7.18
N PHE A 61 -9.71 28.20 6.15
CA PHE A 61 -8.71 27.16 5.90
C PHE A 61 -7.33 27.76 5.54
N GLY A 62 -7.31 28.90 4.84
CA GLY A 62 -6.10 29.64 4.52
C GLY A 62 -5.37 30.10 5.79
N VAL A 63 -6.08 30.71 6.71
CA VAL A 63 -5.53 31.17 8.01
C VAL A 63 -5.03 29.97 8.84
N GLY A 64 -5.84 28.90 8.93
CA GLY A 64 -5.43 27.67 9.62
C GLY A 64 -4.11 27.11 9.08
N LYS A 65 -3.98 27.06 7.76
CA LYS A 65 -2.77 26.59 7.09
C LYS A 65 -1.57 27.52 7.31
N TYR A 66 -1.80 28.84 7.26
CA TYR A 66 -0.75 29.81 7.59
C TYR A 66 -0.21 29.61 9.00
N LEU A 67 -1.07 29.42 9.99
CA LEU A 67 -0.67 29.17 11.37
C LEU A 67 0.14 27.87 11.50
N LEU A 68 -0.30 26.80 10.84
CA LEU A 68 0.44 25.53 10.82
C LEU A 68 1.81 25.66 10.15
N PHE A 69 1.91 26.42 9.05
CA PHE A 69 3.19 26.67 8.38
C PHE A 69 4.13 27.50 9.26
N ARG A 70 3.60 28.52 9.92
CA ARG A 70 4.36 29.35 10.85
C ARG A 70 4.90 28.52 12.02
N GLN A 71 4.07 27.67 12.63
CA GLN A 71 4.52 26.76 13.69
C GLN A 71 5.57 25.76 13.22
N LYS A 72 5.44 25.25 12.01
CA LYS A 72 6.46 24.37 11.43
C LYS A 72 7.75 25.11 11.12
N ALA A 73 7.66 26.31 10.56
CA ALA A 73 8.83 27.13 10.23
C ALA A 73 9.60 27.56 11.49
N SER A 74 8.91 27.86 12.61
CA SER A 74 9.57 28.23 13.87
C SER A 74 10.41 27.09 14.45
N LYS A 75 10.05 25.83 14.19
CA LYS A 75 10.82 24.65 14.65
C LYS A 75 12.16 24.45 13.92
N PHE A 76 12.36 25.12 12.80
CA PHE A 76 13.64 25.08 12.08
C PHE A 76 14.69 26.00 12.70
N PHE A 77 14.26 26.97 13.53
CA PHE A 77 15.14 27.98 14.14
C PHE A 77 15.20 27.77 15.63
N THR A 78 16.42 27.69 16.15
CA THR A 78 16.75 27.72 17.57
C THR A 78 17.27 29.11 17.93
N GLU A 79 17.40 29.46 19.20
CA GLU A 79 17.99 30.75 19.66
C GLU A 79 19.40 30.98 19.14
N THR A 80 20.15 29.90 18.93
CA THR A 80 21.53 29.89 18.44
C THR A 80 21.70 29.80 16.95
N GLY A 81 20.62 29.62 16.17
CA GLY A 81 20.72 29.47 14.71
C GLY A 81 19.74 28.44 14.12
N LEU A 82 20.13 27.82 13.01
CA LEU A 82 19.37 26.80 12.33
C LEU A 82 19.62 25.42 12.95
N ASP A 83 18.55 24.72 13.34
CA ASP A 83 18.66 23.32 13.79
C ASP A 83 18.88 22.38 12.58
N TRP A 84 20.13 22.19 12.22
CA TRP A 84 20.54 21.36 11.09
C TRP A 84 20.12 19.89 11.20
N ASP A 85 20.15 19.35 12.42
CA ASP A 85 19.83 17.94 12.64
C ASP A 85 18.31 17.71 12.47
N PHE A 86 17.53 18.68 12.91
CA PHE A 86 16.07 18.68 12.66
C PHE A 86 15.76 18.84 11.18
N VAL A 87 16.40 19.77 10.45
CA VAL A 87 16.18 19.98 9.00
C VAL A 87 16.53 18.73 8.21
N ILE A 88 17.69 18.12 8.47
CA ILE A 88 18.13 16.89 7.81
C ILE A 88 17.18 15.74 8.10
N SER A 89 16.72 15.60 9.35
CA SER A 89 15.77 14.54 9.71
C SER A 89 14.42 14.69 9.00
N GLN A 90 13.92 15.92 8.89
CA GLN A 90 12.66 16.22 8.18
C GLN A 90 12.78 15.95 6.67
N GLU A 91 13.87 16.36 6.05
CA GLU A 91 14.10 16.07 4.62
C GLU A 91 14.25 14.56 4.37
N SER A 92 14.94 13.87 5.25
CA SER A 92 15.03 12.40 5.21
C SER A 92 13.65 11.73 5.32
N LYS A 93 12.81 12.19 6.25
CA LYS A 93 11.42 11.71 6.39
C LYS A 93 10.60 12.00 5.13
N ARG A 94 10.71 13.20 4.58
CA ARG A 94 10.02 13.58 3.33
C ARG A 94 10.41 12.68 2.17
N LYS A 95 11.71 12.46 1.97
CA LYS A 95 12.23 11.53 0.95
C LYS A 95 11.70 10.10 1.17
N GLN A 96 11.70 9.61 2.40
CA GLN A 96 11.17 8.29 2.71
C GLN A 96 9.68 8.16 2.41
N VAL A 97 8.86 9.17 2.68
CA VAL A 97 7.43 9.17 2.35
C VAL A 97 7.23 9.12 0.83
N LEU A 98 7.96 9.96 0.09
CA LEU A 98 7.92 9.95 -1.37
C LEU A 98 8.37 8.60 -1.94
N LEU A 99 9.48 8.04 -1.45
CA LEU A 99 9.97 6.74 -1.88
C LEU A 99 8.97 5.61 -1.56
N ARG A 100 8.30 5.67 -0.41
CA ARG A 100 7.23 4.72 -0.07
C ARG A 100 6.02 4.85 -1.01
N PHE A 101 5.65 6.08 -1.37
CA PHE A 101 4.59 6.30 -2.35
C PHE A 101 4.97 5.72 -3.72
N PHE A 102 6.16 6.01 -4.22
CA PHE A 102 6.64 5.44 -5.48
C PHE A 102 6.81 3.92 -5.42
N ALA A 103 7.20 3.37 -4.27
CA ALA A 103 7.27 1.91 -4.06
C ALA A 103 5.92 1.20 -4.18
N LEU A 104 4.79 1.94 -4.18
CA LEU A 104 3.48 1.38 -4.49
C LEU A 104 3.35 1.01 -5.98
N PHE A 105 4.08 1.70 -6.85
CA PHE A 105 3.95 1.55 -8.31
C PHE A 105 5.17 0.90 -8.94
N THR A 106 6.36 1.00 -8.32
CA THR A 106 7.61 0.48 -8.87
C THR A 106 8.57 0.02 -7.78
N GLN A 107 9.52 -0.83 -8.14
CA GLN A 107 10.60 -1.23 -7.23
C GLN A 107 11.62 -0.09 -7.12
N VAL A 108 11.71 0.52 -5.96
CA VAL A 108 12.63 1.62 -5.68
C VAL A 108 13.92 1.07 -5.06
N LYS A 109 15.08 1.34 -5.69
CA LYS A 109 16.40 1.02 -5.12
C LYS A 109 16.58 1.77 -3.80
N GLY A 110 16.93 1.05 -2.73
CA GLY A 110 17.16 1.64 -1.40
C GLY A 110 16.01 1.44 -0.39
N ILE A 111 14.83 1.00 -0.84
CA ILE A 111 13.83 0.37 0.02
C ILE A 111 14.09 -1.13 -0.07
N SER A 112 14.98 -1.63 0.80
CA SER A 112 15.21 -3.08 0.87
C SER A 112 13.90 -3.75 1.29
N ASN A 113 13.49 -4.77 0.55
CA ASN A 113 12.46 -5.69 0.94
C ASN A 113 12.91 -6.43 2.21
N SER A 114 12.77 -5.75 3.34
CA SER A 114 13.15 -6.35 4.60
C SER A 114 12.17 -7.48 4.89
N VAL A 115 12.70 -8.70 4.87
CA VAL A 115 12.00 -9.88 5.39
C VAL A 115 11.74 -9.62 6.88
N LYS A 116 10.58 -9.08 7.21
CA LYS A 116 10.20 -8.77 8.59
C LYS A 116 9.33 -9.87 9.16
N ARG A 117 9.69 -10.35 10.36
CA ARG A 117 8.80 -11.22 11.11
C ARG A 117 7.55 -10.43 11.53
N ARG A 118 6.38 -10.90 11.09
CA ARG A 118 5.07 -10.36 11.47
C ARG A 118 4.49 -11.27 12.56
N ALA A 119 4.79 -10.97 13.82
CA ALA A 119 4.41 -11.79 14.95
C ALA A 119 2.88 -12.07 15.04
N TYR A 120 2.07 -11.12 14.60
CA TYR A 120 0.60 -11.25 14.57
C TYR A 120 0.08 -12.28 13.55
N LEU A 121 0.89 -12.67 12.54
CA LEU A 121 0.54 -13.71 11.57
C LEU A 121 1.14 -15.09 11.94
N ASP A 122 1.90 -15.18 13.03
CA ASP A 122 2.50 -16.45 13.45
C ASP A 122 1.43 -17.50 13.83
N PHE A 123 0.17 -17.09 14.11
CA PHE A 123 -0.92 -18.02 14.36
C PHE A 123 -1.29 -18.85 13.13
N ILE A 124 -1.20 -18.26 11.92
CA ILE A 124 -1.44 -18.96 10.65
C ILE A 124 -0.39 -20.06 10.44
N LEU A 125 0.87 -19.77 10.79
CA LEU A 125 1.95 -20.77 10.74
C LEU A 125 1.77 -21.93 11.72
N LYS A 126 1.07 -21.71 12.85
CA LYS A 126 0.75 -22.76 13.82
C LYS A 126 -0.36 -23.68 13.32
N ALA A 127 -1.21 -23.23 12.41
CA ALA A 127 -2.28 -24.04 11.83
C ALA A 127 -1.75 -25.16 10.91
N VAL A 128 -0.55 -24.98 10.33
CA VAL A 128 0.07 -26.02 9.51
C VAL A 128 0.89 -26.97 10.41
N GLN A 129 0.52 -28.24 10.40
CA GLN A 129 1.22 -29.27 11.17
C GLN A 129 2.69 -29.42 10.75
N LYS A 130 3.58 -29.53 11.71
CA LYS A 130 5.03 -29.71 11.48
C LYS A 130 5.38 -31.18 11.26
N VAL A 131 4.92 -31.74 10.15
CA VAL A 131 5.20 -33.12 9.73
C VAL A 131 6.18 -33.10 8.56
N PRO A 132 7.08 -34.10 8.41
CA PRO A 132 8.05 -34.15 7.31
C PRO A 132 7.42 -33.97 5.93
N GLY A 133 6.25 -34.54 5.65
CA GLY A 133 5.53 -34.39 4.37
C GLY A 133 4.97 -32.98 4.09
N LYS A 134 4.94 -32.07 5.09
CA LYS A 134 4.42 -30.70 4.95
C LYS A 134 5.53 -29.63 5.08
N ILE A 135 6.79 -30.01 4.97
CA ILE A 135 7.94 -29.09 5.09
C ILE A 135 7.83 -27.97 4.06
N TRP A 136 7.63 -28.29 2.79
CA TRP A 136 7.50 -27.31 1.71
C TRP A 136 6.32 -26.38 1.90
N GLN A 137 5.18 -26.88 2.36
CA GLN A 137 4.02 -26.05 2.68
C GLN A 137 4.35 -25.02 3.76
N ASN A 138 5.03 -25.44 4.85
CA ASN A 138 5.47 -24.52 5.91
C ASN A 138 6.49 -23.49 5.41
N LEU A 139 7.43 -23.90 4.57
CA LEU A 139 8.45 -23.01 4.00
C LEU A 139 7.80 -21.94 3.09
N TYR A 140 6.94 -22.34 2.16
CA TYR A 140 6.25 -21.42 1.28
C TYR A 140 5.32 -20.46 2.01
N LEU A 141 4.53 -20.96 2.95
CA LEU A 141 3.67 -20.12 3.78
C LEU A 141 4.46 -19.10 4.59
N ARG A 142 5.58 -19.53 5.18
CA ARG A 142 6.50 -18.63 5.90
C ARG A 142 7.14 -17.62 5.00
N SER A 143 7.57 -18.02 3.80
CA SER A 143 8.13 -17.11 2.78
C SER A 143 7.10 -16.05 2.39
N TYR A 144 5.89 -16.46 2.06
CA TYR A 144 4.79 -15.54 1.71
C TYR A 144 4.49 -14.53 2.83
N LEU A 145 4.29 -14.99 4.05
CA LEU A 145 3.94 -14.12 5.18
C LEU A 145 5.06 -13.14 5.57
N ARG A 146 6.33 -13.49 5.31
CA ARG A 146 7.50 -12.65 5.61
C ARG A 146 7.93 -11.78 4.45
N ASN A 147 7.62 -12.16 3.22
CA ASN A 147 7.88 -11.35 2.04
C ASN A 147 6.92 -10.15 2.02
N GLY A 148 7.49 -8.94 2.17
CA GLY A 148 6.72 -7.70 2.18
C GLY A 148 5.97 -7.44 0.89
N ASP A 149 6.58 -7.74 -0.25
CA ASP A 149 6.04 -7.40 -1.56
C ASP A 149 4.91 -8.31 -1.96
N LEU A 150 5.11 -9.63 -1.89
CA LEU A 150 4.07 -10.60 -2.24
C LEU A 150 2.82 -10.44 -1.36
N PHE A 151 3.03 -10.27 -0.05
CA PHE A 151 1.93 -10.03 0.89
C PHE A 151 1.20 -8.71 0.61
N ALA A 152 1.95 -7.63 0.36
CA ALA A 152 1.35 -6.33 0.06
C ALA A 152 0.62 -6.32 -1.29
N LEU A 153 1.15 -7.01 -2.31
CA LEU A 153 0.52 -7.15 -3.61
C LEU A 153 -0.79 -7.93 -3.52
N SER A 154 -0.80 -9.06 -2.81
CA SER A 154 -2.03 -9.83 -2.61
C SER A 154 -3.11 -9.04 -1.87
N LEU A 155 -2.71 -8.23 -0.87
CA LEU A 155 -3.62 -7.38 -0.13
C LEU A 155 -4.17 -6.24 -0.99
N ARG A 156 -3.35 -5.66 -1.88
CA ARG A 156 -3.79 -4.64 -2.84
C ARG A 156 -4.77 -5.19 -3.86
N LEU A 157 -4.48 -6.37 -4.43
CA LEU A 157 -5.38 -7.01 -5.39
C LEU A 157 -6.72 -7.37 -4.74
N LEU A 158 -6.69 -7.91 -3.51
CA LEU A 158 -7.90 -8.15 -2.73
C LEU A 158 -8.69 -6.85 -2.52
N LEU A 159 -8.02 -5.77 -2.11
CA LEU A 159 -8.69 -4.49 -1.89
C LEU A 159 -9.28 -3.92 -3.18
N LEU A 160 -8.57 -4.03 -4.30
CA LEU A 160 -9.07 -3.61 -5.61
C LEU A 160 -10.26 -4.44 -6.07
N SER A 161 -10.25 -5.76 -5.84
CA SER A 161 -11.37 -6.63 -6.16
C SER A 161 -12.63 -6.28 -5.33
N LEU A 162 -12.46 -6.01 -4.03
CA LEU A 162 -13.55 -5.57 -3.17
C LEU A 162 -14.09 -4.19 -3.58
N LEU A 163 -13.21 -3.24 -3.92
CA LEU A 163 -13.63 -1.94 -4.45
C LEU A 163 -14.40 -2.08 -5.76
N ALA A 164 -13.96 -2.96 -6.66
CA ALA A 164 -14.68 -3.23 -7.90
C ALA A 164 -16.10 -3.75 -7.63
N GLN A 165 -16.27 -4.65 -6.65
CA GLN A 165 -17.60 -5.15 -6.26
C GLN A 165 -18.52 -4.07 -5.69
N VAL A 166 -17.97 -3.10 -4.97
CA VAL A 166 -18.76 -2.03 -4.33
C VAL A 166 -19.12 -0.90 -5.29
N PHE A 167 -18.17 -0.51 -6.19
CA PHE A 167 -18.33 0.67 -7.04
C PHE A 167 -18.88 0.39 -8.42
N ILE A 168 -18.77 -0.84 -8.93
CA ILE A 168 -19.30 -1.19 -10.24
C ILE A 168 -20.74 -1.65 -10.07
N GLU A 169 -21.69 -0.85 -10.55
CA GLU A 169 -23.13 -1.15 -10.45
C GLU A 169 -23.54 -2.40 -11.21
N GLN A 170 -22.90 -2.64 -12.37
CA GLN A 170 -23.22 -3.80 -13.21
C GLN A 170 -22.52 -5.07 -12.68
N ALA A 171 -23.28 -5.98 -12.08
CA ALA A 171 -22.77 -7.18 -11.40
C ALA A 171 -21.89 -8.07 -12.28
N TRP A 172 -22.20 -8.20 -13.57
CA TRP A 172 -21.40 -9.01 -14.52
C TRP A 172 -20.02 -8.42 -14.80
N ILE A 173 -19.95 -7.09 -14.96
CA ILE A 173 -18.66 -6.39 -15.16
C ILE A 173 -17.84 -6.47 -13.87
N ALA A 174 -18.45 -6.25 -12.71
CA ALA A 174 -17.79 -6.39 -11.42
C ALA A 174 -17.19 -7.80 -11.25
N THR A 175 -17.98 -8.83 -11.55
CA THR A 175 -17.52 -10.23 -11.50
C THR A 175 -16.34 -10.48 -12.44
N ALA A 176 -16.38 -9.99 -13.67
CA ALA A 176 -15.27 -10.15 -14.63
C ALA A 176 -13.98 -9.49 -14.13
N VAL A 177 -14.08 -8.30 -13.56
CA VAL A 177 -12.94 -7.57 -12.98
C VAL A 177 -12.36 -8.30 -11.76
N VAL A 178 -13.20 -8.83 -10.89
CA VAL A 178 -12.78 -9.64 -9.72
C VAL A 178 -12.05 -10.91 -10.16
N VAL A 179 -12.59 -11.62 -11.14
CA VAL A 179 -11.96 -12.82 -11.71
C VAL A 179 -10.59 -12.48 -12.32
N LEU A 180 -10.47 -11.33 -13.00
CA LEU A 180 -9.19 -10.85 -13.53
C LEU A 180 -8.18 -10.60 -12.39
N PHE A 181 -8.59 -9.95 -11.29
CA PHE A 181 -7.70 -9.72 -10.15
C PHE A 181 -7.29 -11.03 -9.46
N ASN A 182 -8.19 -11.99 -9.36
CA ASN A 182 -7.88 -13.33 -8.84
C ASN A 182 -6.89 -14.07 -9.73
N TYR A 183 -7.02 -13.97 -11.04
CA TYR A 183 -6.06 -14.51 -12.00
C TYR A 183 -4.67 -13.86 -11.81
N LEU A 184 -4.59 -12.54 -11.70
CA LEU A 184 -3.34 -11.82 -11.45
C LEU A 184 -2.71 -12.22 -10.11
N LEU A 185 -3.53 -12.43 -9.07
CA LEU A 185 -3.07 -12.91 -7.78
C LEU A 185 -2.43 -14.30 -7.90
N LEU A 186 -3.09 -15.23 -8.55
CA LEU A 186 -2.57 -16.58 -8.80
C LEU A 186 -1.24 -16.54 -9.56
N PHE A 187 -1.18 -15.76 -10.63
CA PHE A 187 0.04 -15.60 -11.42
C PHE A 187 1.21 -15.08 -10.56
N GLN A 188 0.97 -14.14 -9.68
CA GLN A 188 2.01 -13.60 -8.79
C GLN A 188 2.45 -14.61 -7.72
N LEU A 189 1.52 -15.41 -7.20
CA LEU A 189 1.83 -16.45 -6.21
C LEU A 189 2.72 -17.56 -6.78
N LEU A 190 2.71 -17.80 -8.10
CA LEU A 190 3.62 -18.74 -8.73
C LEU A 190 5.10 -18.35 -8.58
N ALA A 191 5.40 -17.07 -8.39
CA ALA A 191 6.77 -16.63 -8.10
C ALA A 191 7.36 -17.25 -6.82
N LEU A 192 6.53 -17.74 -5.91
CA LEU A 192 6.96 -18.47 -4.73
C LEU A 192 7.69 -19.79 -5.09
N TYR A 193 7.41 -20.39 -6.23
CA TYR A 193 8.03 -21.66 -6.63
C TYR A 193 9.56 -21.61 -6.62
N HIS A 194 10.11 -20.47 -7.07
CA HIS A 194 11.56 -20.26 -7.17
C HIS A 194 12.20 -19.68 -5.90
N ALA A 195 11.41 -19.39 -4.86
CA ALA A 195 11.88 -18.70 -3.64
C ALA A 195 13.01 -19.45 -2.90
N PHE A 196 13.13 -20.76 -3.10
CA PHE A 196 14.08 -21.61 -2.40
C PHE A 196 15.08 -22.35 -3.30
N ASP A 197 15.09 -22.08 -4.61
CA ASP A 197 15.92 -22.82 -5.58
C ASP A 197 17.43 -22.66 -5.36
N TYR A 198 17.85 -21.51 -4.82
CA TYR A 198 19.25 -21.18 -4.58
C TYR A 198 19.68 -21.31 -3.10
N GLN A 199 18.84 -21.89 -2.24
CA GLN A 199 19.21 -22.05 -0.84
C GLN A 199 19.96 -23.37 -0.63
N TYR A 200 21.18 -23.26 -0.08
CA TYR A 200 22.07 -24.40 0.18
C TYR A 200 21.42 -25.51 1.03
N LEU A 201 20.63 -25.11 2.04
CA LEU A 201 19.96 -26.07 2.93
C LEU A 201 18.92 -26.95 2.21
N THR A 202 18.27 -26.44 1.19
CA THR A 202 17.28 -27.22 0.42
C THR A 202 17.95 -28.21 -0.54
N GLN A 203 19.24 -28.01 -0.85
CA GLN A 203 20.05 -28.93 -1.65
C GLN A 203 20.68 -30.03 -0.81
N LEU A 204 21.06 -29.73 0.45
CA LEU A 204 21.62 -30.70 1.38
C LEU A 204 20.63 -31.80 1.80
N PHE A 205 19.34 -31.45 1.90
CA PHE A 205 18.28 -32.40 2.22
C PHE A 205 17.44 -32.61 0.96
N PRO A 206 17.75 -33.61 0.12
CA PRO A 206 17.00 -33.86 -1.11
C PRO A 206 15.58 -34.30 -0.77
N LEU A 207 14.68 -33.33 -0.67
CA LEU A 207 13.25 -33.58 -0.57
C LEU A 207 12.72 -33.91 -1.97
N ASP A 208 11.81 -34.86 -2.04
CA ASP A 208 11.20 -35.31 -3.27
C ASP A 208 10.54 -34.12 -4.04
N LYS A 209 10.85 -34.02 -5.34
CA LYS A 209 10.33 -32.92 -6.19
C LYS A 209 8.80 -32.84 -6.19
N GLY A 210 8.12 -33.97 -6.15
CA GLY A 210 6.66 -34.01 -6.06
C GLY A 210 6.09 -33.41 -4.76
N GLN A 211 6.85 -33.41 -3.68
CA GLN A 211 6.44 -32.75 -2.43
C GLN A 211 6.55 -31.22 -2.52
N LYS A 212 7.51 -30.71 -3.32
CA LYS A 212 7.69 -29.28 -3.56
C LYS A 212 6.44 -28.69 -4.23
N GLU A 213 5.99 -29.32 -5.30
CA GLU A 213 4.81 -28.89 -6.05
C GLU A 213 3.53 -28.97 -5.22
N LYS A 214 3.30 -30.10 -4.55
CA LYS A 214 2.17 -30.29 -3.65
C LYS A 214 2.14 -29.27 -2.51
N GLY A 215 3.33 -28.94 -1.96
CA GLY A 215 3.45 -27.92 -0.92
C GLY A 215 3.07 -26.52 -1.40
N LEU A 216 3.52 -26.12 -2.61
CA LEU A 216 3.14 -24.86 -3.21
C LEU A 216 1.64 -24.81 -3.51
N GLN A 217 1.13 -25.85 -4.16
CA GLN A 217 -0.29 -25.96 -4.49
C GLN A 217 -1.18 -25.82 -3.23
N ALA A 218 -0.82 -26.47 -2.14
CA ALA A 218 -1.57 -26.36 -0.88
C ALA A 218 -1.60 -24.94 -0.33
N VAL A 219 -0.49 -24.21 -0.41
CA VAL A 219 -0.42 -22.80 0.04
C VAL A 219 -1.21 -21.89 -0.87
N VAL A 220 -1.03 -22.02 -2.19
CA VAL A 220 -1.76 -21.19 -3.16
C VAL A 220 -3.26 -21.46 -3.07
N ARG A 221 -3.70 -22.72 -2.99
CA ARG A 221 -5.11 -23.06 -2.77
C ARG A 221 -5.66 -22.44 -1.51
N GLY A 222 -4.94 -22.52 -0.40
CA GLY A 222 -5.38 -21.94 0.87
C GLY A 222 -5.55 -20.43 0.80
N LEU A 223 -4.59 -19.72 0.18
CA LEU A 223 -4.63 -18.27 0.03
C LEU A 223 -5.75 -17.81 -0.91
N THR A 224 -5.86 -18.44 -2.07
CA THR A 224 -6.89 -18.07 -3.06
C THR A 224 -8.30 -18.44 -2.58
N SER A 225 -8.47 -19.57 -1.87
CA SER A 225 -9.74 -19.93 -1.25
C SER A 225 -10.16 -18.91 -0.18
N PHE A 226 -9.20 -18.42 0.61
CA PHE A 226 -9.46 -17.35 1.59
C PHE A 226 -9.91 -16.04 0.91
N VAL A 227 -9.21 -15.61 -0.15
CA VAL A 227 -9.57 -14.43 -0.94
C VAL A 227 -10.98 -14.58 -1.52
N LEU A 228 -11.26 -15.72 -2.16
CA LEU A 228 -12.55 -16.01 -2.77
C LEU A 228 -13.68 -16.02 -1.73
N LEU A 229 -13.41 -16.53 -0.53
CA LEU A 229 -14.38 -16.50 0.57
C LEU A 229 -14.71 -15.06 0.99
N VAL A 230 -13.70 -14.20 1.13
CA VAL A 230 -13.91 -12.78 1.47
C VAL A 230 -14.71 -12.08 0.37
N GLU A 231 -14.38 -12.32 -0.89
CA GLU A 231 -15.11 -11.76 -2.05
C GLU A 231 -16.54 -12.22 -2.13
N LEU A 232 -16.82 -13.49 -1.83
CA LEU A 232 -18.19 -14.02 -1.77
C LEU A 232 -18.99 -13.37 -0.65
N VAL A 233 -18.40 -13.18 0.53
CA VAL A 233 -19.10 -12.50 1.64
C VAL A 233 -19.47 -11.07 1.27
N VAL A 234 -18.57 -10.33 0.62
CA VAL A 234 -18.86 -8.97 0.15
C VAL A 234 -19.86 -9.00 -1.00
N GLY A 235 -19.72 -9.94 -1.95
CA GLY A 235 -20.65 -10.11 -3.06
C GLY A 235 -22.08 -10.45 -2.62
N LEU A 236 -22.26 -11.19 -1.52
CA LEU A 236 -23.58 -11.45 -0.93
C LEU A 236 -24.29 -10.16 -0.48
N VAL A 237 -23.53 -9.15 -0.07
CA VAL A 237 -24.09 -7.87 0.38
C VAL A 237 -24.26 -6.88 -0.77
N THR A 238 -23.34 -6.89 -1.75
CA THR A 238 -23.28 -5.89 -2.83
C THR A 238 -24.09 -6.30 -4.08
N PHE A 239 -24.07 -7.59 -4.45
CA PHE A 239 -24.74 -8.03 -5.67
C PHE A 239 -26.23 -8.29 -5.45
N GLN A 240 -27.06 -7.62 -6.24
CA GLN A 240 -28.50 -7.89 -6.29
C GLN A 240 -28.80 -9.16 -7.10
N GLU A 241 -27.99 -9.46 -8.13
CA GLU A 241 -28.14 -10.62 -8.99
C GLU A 241 -27.38 -11.83 -8.42
N LYS A 242 -28.12 -12.82 -7.92
CA LYS A 242 -27.55 -14.08 -7.39
C LYS A 242 -26.81 -14.90 -8.45
N LEU A 243 -27.16 -14.76 -9.74
CA LEU A 243 -26.46 -15.43 -10.84
C LEU A 243 -25.00 -14.94 -11.00
N ALA A 244 -24.74 -13.66 -10.82
CA ALA A 244 -23.38 -13.11 -10.87
C ALA A 244 -22.51 -13.67 -9.74
N LEU A 245 -23.09 -13.89 -8.56
CA LEU A 245 -22.41 -14.50 -7.43
C LEU A 245 -22.07 -15.98 -7.68
N LEU A 246 -22.98 -16.74 -8.30
CA LEU A 246 -22.71 -18.11 -8.72
C LEU A 246 -21.60 -18.14 -9.80
N ALA A 247 -21.61 -17.18 -10.73
CA ALA A 247 -20.57 -17.04 -11.74
C ALA A 247 -19.20 -16.72 -11.11
N LEU A 248 -19.15 -15.86 -10.08
CA LEU A 248 -17.93 -15.56 -9.32
C LEU A 248 -17.39 -16.84 -8.66
N LEU A 249 -18.26 -17.60 -7.99
CA LEU A 249 -17.87 -18.84 -7.33
C LEU A 249 -17.40 -19.88 -8.37
N GLY A 250 -18.11 -20.06 -9.45
CA GLY A 250 -17.76 -20.98 -10.54
C GLY A 250 -16.42 -20.61 -11.18
N ALA A 251 -16.22 -19.35 -11.55
CA ALA A 251 -14.98 -18.87 -12.13
C ALA A 251 -13.81 -19.00 -11.15
N GLY A 252 -14.01 -18.68 -9.87
CA GLY A 252 -13.00 -18.86 -8.83
C GLY A 252 -12.59 -20.32 -8.66
N LEU A 253 -13.53 -21.26 -8.67
CA LEU A 253 -13.24 -22.69 -8.60
C LEU A 253 -12.52 -23.19 -9.88
N VAL A 254 -12.93 -22.73 -11.04
CA VAL A 254 -12.24 -23.05 -12.31
C VAL A 254 -10.79 -22.57 -12.28
N LEU A 255 -10.52 -21.35 -11.81
CA LEU A 255 -9.17 -20.87 -11.65
C LEU A 255 -8.35 -21.71 -10.67
N LEU A 256 -8.94 -22.16 -9.55
CA LEU A 256 -8.29 -23.04 -8.58
C LEU A 256 -7.94 -24.42 -9.17
N VAL A 257 -8.76 -24.94 -10.08
CA VAL A 257 -8.53 -26.27 -10.69
C VAL A 257 -7.56 -26.17 -11.87
N LEU A 258 -7.66 -25.14 -12.72
CA LEU A 258 -6.83 -24.98 -13.91
C LEU A 258 -5.37 -24.61 -13.60
N TYR A 259 -5.14 -23.84 -12.53
CA TYR A 259 -3.81 -23.35 -12.17
C TYR A 259 -3.04 -24.26 -11.20
N LEU A 260 -3.69 -25.23 -10.62
CA LEU A 260 -3.17 -26.08 -9.54
C LEU A 260 -3.44 -27.55 -9.78
#